data_73773dd103a017c6a737734dec2f569e
#
_entry.id   73773dd103a017c6a737734dec2f569e
#
_cell.length_a   1.000
_cell.length_b   1.000
_cell.length_c   1.000
_cell.angle_alpha   90.00
_cell.angle_beta   90.00
_cell.angle_gamma   90.00
#
_symmetry.space_group_name_H-M   'P 1'
#
loop_
_entity.id
_entity.type
_entity.pdbx_description
1 polymer ?
#
loop_
_entity_poly.entity_id
_entity_poly.type
_entity_poly.pdbx_seq_one_letter_code
_entity_poly.pdbx_strand_id
1 'polypeptide(L)'
;MGRQLRLFGFLTLVLLSTSVAAAQPARDVVVVGMEAEPPGLDPGQALGLHTLRVTYQIFETLVTTPEDSTNVVPGLAESWSTSPDGLAWTFKLRRGVRFHDGTPLDAQAVKFTFDRVIDPGHSHAKSGKWSFVTGYLSSVKSVDVVDPLTVRLNLKYPTASLLALLALPNCAIVSPTAFAKAPDDFNQHPVGSGRYRFESWDRGSRLVLRRNDDYWGPKGKPARLVYRPIPEANARVTELLTGGVDLILPIPPDFVERLEKTAGITVHKKTGLTVWYVGFNVDTRPFTDKRVRQALNHAVNREAIVRDILKGTGIPAVGPLLPGTWGFEPDVRRYPYDPAAARRLLAEAGYPGGFEIDFWVPDSGSGMQAPVEISTVIQANLAAVGVKASLKTFEWGAYLSKVRADAPAMFALSWFLKSEDPDLSMYPLFYSKNSPLPNRSNYNNPEVDQLLVQARQVSDRAKRAELYRRAQRLIVEDAPWIFVDHEVQVVATRSAVKGFKLHPSGFDLRVEQMTRE
;
A
#
# COMPACT_ATOMS: atom_id res chain seq x y z
N MET A 1 37.21 -53.78 66.20
CA MET A 1 37.96 -53.58 64.93
C MET A 1 37.04 -54.04 63.80
N GLY A 2 36.43 -53.12 63.12
CA GLY A 2 35.49 -53.37 62.02
C GLY A 2 35.45 -52.14 61.06
N ARG A 3 36.08 -52.27 59.88
CA ARG A 3 36.14 -51.27 58.83
C ARG A 3 34.81 -51.24 58.07
N GLN A 4 34.15 -50.06 58.06
CA GLN A 4 33.02 -49.80 57.19
C GLN A 4 33.52 -49.27 55.83
N LEU A 5 33.20 -50.00 54.75
CA LEU A 5 33.37 -49.57 53.36
C LEU A 5 32.17 -48.66 52.98
N ARG A 6 32.46 -47.40 52.58
CA ARG A 6 31.46 -46.53 51.99
C ARG A 6 31.54 -46.66 50.45
N LEU A 7 30.47 -47.20 49.83
CA LEU A 7 30.26 -47.14 48.39
C LEU A 7 29.75 -45.74 48.01
N PHE A 8 30.49 -45.08 47.18
CA PHE A 8 30.00 -43.86 46.45
C PHE A 8 29.38 -44.33 45.14
N GLY A 9 28.06 -44.26 45.04
CA GLY A 9 27.34 -44.42 43.77
C GLY A 9 27.37 -43.14 42.92
N PHE A 10 28.03 -43.19 41.77
CA PHE A 10 27.95 -42.14 40.76
C PHE A 10 26.62 -42.26 39.98
N LEU A 11 25.72 -41.33 40.17
CA LEU A 11 24.48 -41.21 39.38
C LEU A 11 24.78 -40.40 38.11
N THR A 12 24.94 -41.08 36.98
CA THR A 12 25.14 -40.43 35.68
C THR A 12 23.79 -39.98 35.15
N LEU A 13 23.54 -38.67 35.20
CA LEU A 13 22.34 -38.05 34.64
C LEU A 13 22.49 -37.93 33.10
N VAL A 14 21.82 -38.83 32.36
CA VAL A 14 21.73 -38.73 30.90
C VAL A 14 20.66 -37.70 30.53
N LEU A 15 21.09 -36.51 30.14
CA LEU A 15 20.23 -35.47 29.52
C LEU A 15 19.87 -35.91 28.09
N LEU A 16 18.68 -36.48 27.90
CA LEU A 16 18.08 -36.64 26.58
C LEU A 16 17.66 -35.25 26.07
N SER A 17 18.48 -34.66 25.23
CA SER A 17 18.07 -33.48 24.42
C SER A 17 17.12 -33.96 23.31
N THR A 18 15.82 -33.85 23.54
CA THR A 18 14.83 -33.97 22.48
C THR A 18 14.90 -32.72 21.58
N SER A 19 15.62 -32.83 20.47
CA SER A 19 15.53 -31.86 19.39
C SER A 19 14.11 -31.94 18.80
N VAL A 20 13.29 -30.97 19.10
CA VAL A 20 12.02 -30.75 18.38
C VAL A 20 12.40 -30.33 16.95
N ALA A 21 12.48 -31.31 16.05
CA ALA A 21 12.57 -31.04 14.63
C ALA A 21 11.28 -30.30 14.23
N ALA A 22 11.38 -29.04 13.89
CA ALA A 22 10.27 -28.28 13.29
C ALA A 22 9.86 -29.05 12.01
N ALA A 23 8.65 -29.60 12.02
CA ALA A 23 8.11 -30.31 10.86
C ALA A 23 8.12 -29.36 9.66
N GLN A 24 8.86 -29.70 8.61
CA GLN A 24 8.83 -28.93 7.36
C GLN A 24 7.39 -28.95 6.83
N PRO A 25 6.81 -27.77 6.46
CA PRO A 25 5.47 -27.73 5.88
C PRO A 25 5.39 -28.62 4.63
N ALA A 26 4.23 -29.27 4.42
CA ALA A 26 3.99 -30.12 3.26
C ALA A 26 4.28 -29.34 1.96
N ARG A 27 4.72 -30.04 0.90
CA ARG A 27 5.11 -29.44 -0.40
C ARG A 27 4.03 -28.54 -1.01
N ASP A 28 2.77 -28.74 -0.66
CA ASP A 28 1.60 -28.01 -1.18
C ASP A 28 1.20 -26.77 -0.34
N VAL A 29 2.02 -26.36 0.62
CA VAL A 29 1.75 -25.20 1.48
C VAL A 29 2.82 -24.15 1.27
N VAL A 30 2.39 -22.88 1.08
CA VAL A 30 3.28 -21.71 1.06
C VAL A 30 3.02 -20.87 2.30
N VAL A 31 4.10 -20.58 3.05
CA VAL A 31 4.05 -19.79 4.29
C VAL A 31 4.67 -18.42 4.05
N VAL A 32 3.88 -17.38 4.27
CA VAL A 32 4.27 -15.96 4.10
C VAL A 32 4.44 -15.30 5.46
N GLY A 33 5.65 -14.83 5.76
CA GLY A 33 5.93 -14.01 6.94
C GLY A 33 5.72 -12.52 6.65
N MET A 34 4.80 -11.87 7.36
CA MET A 34 4.46 -10.45 7.20
C MET A 34 4.73 -9.66 8.48
N GLU A 35 4.88 -8.36 8.34
CA GLU A 35 5.13 -7.43 9.45
C GLU A 35 3.96 -7.28 10.43
N ALA A 36 2.74 -7.50 9.94
CA ALA A 36 1.51 -7.38 10.75
C ALA A 36 0.41 -8.29 10.23
N GLU A 37 -0.56 -8.59 11.08
CA GLU A 37 -1.81 -9.23 10.66
C GLU A 37 -2.84 -8.19 10.19
N PRO A 38 -3.77 -8.56 9.28
CA PRO A 38 -4.92 -7.72 8.94
C PRO A 38 -5.79 -7.41 10.18
N PRO A 39 -6.30 -6.18 10.34
CA PRO A 39 -7.32 -5.92 11.37
C PRO A 39 -8.67 -6.57 11.03
N GLY A 40 -8.91 -6.83 9.75
CA GLY A 40 -10.09 -7.48 9.20
C GLY A 40 -9.91 -7.80 7.73
N LEU A 41 -10.87 -8.52 7.15
CA LEU A 41 -10.80 -9.06 5.79
C LEU A 41 -11.94 -8.59 4.86
N ASP A 42 -12.79 -7.63 5.26
CA ASP A 42 -13.69 -6.96 4.31
C ASP A 42 -12.87 -6.07 3.38
N PRO A 43 -12.86 -6.31 2.05
CA PRO A 43 -12.04 -5.55 1.11
C PRO A 43 -12.38 -4.06 1.10
N GLY A 44 -13.65 -3.68 1.27
CA GLY A 44 -14.10 -2.29 1.32
C GLY A 44 -13.55 -1.52 2.52
N GLN A 45 -13.12 -2.20 3.58
CA GLN A 45 -12.57 -1.61 4.80
C GLN A 45 -11.03 -1.68 4.88
N ALA A 46 -10.36 -2.27 3.89
CA ALA A 46 -8.92 -2.49 3.90
C ALA A 46 -8.13 -1.16 3.88
N LEU A 47 -7.22 -0.98 4.84
CA LEU A 47 -6.42 0.23 5.01
C LEU A 47 -4.94 0.05 4.67
N GLY A 48 -4.36 -1.13 4.86
CA GLY A 48 -2.93 -1.37 4.71
C GLY A 48 -2.58 -2.49 3.72
N LEU A 49 -1.33 -2.52 3.29
CA LEU A 49 -0.82 -3.53 2.35
C LEU A 49 -1.00 -4.96 2.88
N HIS A 50 -0.79 -5.21 4.18
CA HIS A 50 -0.96 -6.52 4.80
C HIS A 50 -2.39 -7.07 4.65
N THR A 51 -3.43 -6.21 4.75
CA THR A 51 -4.82 -6.61 4.47
C THR A 51 -5.03 -6.90 2.99
N LEU A 52 -4.56 -6.00 2.10
CA LEU A 52 -4.75 -6.15 0.67
C LEU A 52 -4.08 -7.41 0.11
N ARG A 53 -2.92 -7.80 0.63
CA ARG A 53 -2.19 -9.04 0.26
C ARG A 53 -3.00 -10.29 0.51
N VAL A 54 -3.78 -10.32 1.58
CA VAL A 54 -4.65 -11.46 1.93
C VAL A 54 -5.96 -11.39 1.15
N THR A 55 -6.64 -10.24 1.16
CA THR A 55 -7.96 -10.09 0.51
C THR A 55 -7.89 -10.26 -0.99
N TYR A 56 -6.77 -9.92 -1.64
CA TYR A 56 -6.55 -10.15 -3.06
C TYR A 56 -6.64 -11.64 -3.48
N GLN A 57 -6.35 -12.57 -2.56
CA GLN A 57 -6.48 -13.99 -2.82
C GLN A 57 -7.91 -14.52 -2.66
N ILE A 58 -8.73 -13.83 -1.84
CA ILE A 58 -10.09 -14.24 -1.48
C ILE A 58 -11.13 -13.64 -2.42
N PHE A 59 -10.90 -12.40 -2.87
CA PHE A 59 -11.88 -11.61 -3.62
C PHE A 59 -11.37 -11.24 -5.01
N GLU A 60 -12.32 -10.89 -5.88
CA GLU A 60 -12.03 -10.41 -7.22
C GLU A 60 -12.76 -9.10 -7.52
N THR A 61 -12.21 -8.35 -8.46
CA THR A 61 -12.73 -7.06 -8.93
C THR A 61 -13.36 -7.19 -10.31
N LEU A 62 -14.17 -6.22 -10.74
CA LEU A 62 -14.77 -6.20 -12.09
C LEU A 62 -13.69 -6.24 -13.18
N VAL A 63 -12.63 -5.48 -12.97
CA VAL A 63 -11.44 -5.44 -13.85
C VAL A 63 -10.21 -5.61 -12.97
N THR A 64 -9.13 -6.15 -13.49
CA THR A 64 -7.91 -6.48 -12.73
C THR A 64 -6.65 -5.99 -13.45
N THR A 65 -5.48 -6.34 -12.95
CA THR A 65 -4.19 -6.04 -13.55
C THR A 65 -3.43 -7.33 -13.86
N PRO A 66 -2.60 -7.40 -14.93
CA PRO A 66 -1.77 -8.56 -15.23
C PRO A 66 -0.61 -8.72 -14.23
N GLU A 67 0.18 -9.79 -14.37
CA GLU A 67 1.24 -10.14 -13.40
C GLU A 67 2.41 -9.14 -13.34
N ASP A 68 2.66 -8.39 -14.38
CA ASP A 68 3.87 -7.58 -14.57
C ASP A 68 3.61 -6.08 -14.74
N SER A 69 2.33 -5.69 -14.80
CA SER A 69 1.96 -4.28 -14.99
C SER A 69 0.68 -3.92 -14.24
N THR A 70 0.36 -2.63 -14.22
CA THR A 70 -0.87 -2.09 -13.65
C THR A 70 -1.89 -1.66 -14.73
N ASN A 71 -1.69 -2.07 -15.98
CA ASN A 71 -2.69 -1.88 -17.03
C ASN A 71 -3.95 -2.68 -16.69
N VAL A 72 -5.11 -2.09 -16.97
CA VAL A 72 -6.37 -2.73 -16.65
C VAL A 72 -6.74 -3.78 -17.72
N VAL A 73 -7.11 -4.97 -17.24
CA VAL A 73 -7.55 -6.10 -18.06
C VAL A 73 -8.87 -6.67 -17.51
N PRO A 74 -9.61 -7.50 -18.29
CA PRO A 74 -10.81 -8.17 -17.82
C PRO A 74 -10.59 -9.00 -16.54
N GLY A 75 -11.46 -8.79 -15.54
CA GLY A 75 -11.57 -9.56 -14.30
C GLY A 75 -12.88 -10.35 -14.27
N LEU A 76 -13.76 -10.03 -13.31
CA LEU A 76 -15.13 -10.58 -13.26
C LEU A 76 -15.99 -10.10 -14.46
N ALA A 77 -15.72 -8.90 -14.98
CA ALA A 77 -16.27 -8.45 -16.24
C ALA A 77 -15.38 -8.93 -17.39
N GLU A 78 -15.99 -9.54 -18.41
CA GLU A 78 -15.29 -9.95 -19.64
C GLU A 78 -15.12 -8.80 -20.64
N SER A 79 -15.99 -7.79 -20.56
CA SER A 79 -15.94 -6.58 -21.39
C SER A 79 -16.70 -5.43 -20.75
N TRP A 80 -16.44 -4.23 -21.25
CA TRP A 80 -17.14 -3.01 -20.84
C TRP A 80 -17.24 -2.01 -21.97
N SER A 81 -18.19 -1.08 -21.86
CA SER A 81 -18.34 0.07 -22.74
C SER A 81 -18.70 1.31 -21.94
N THR A 82 -18.42 2.49 -22.49
CA THR A 82 -18.81 3.77 -21.91
C THR A 82 -19.74 4.53 -22.87
N SER A 83 -20.69 5.30 -22.32
CA SER A 83 -21.51 6.21 -23.09
C SER A 83 -20.66 7.35 -23.70
N PRO A 84 -21.12 7.99 -24.79
CA PRO A 84 -20.37 9.08 -25.45
C PRO A 84 -20.05 10.26 -24.53
N ASP A 85 -20.91 10.55 -23.54
CA ASP A 85 -20.74 11.60 -22.53
C ASP A 85 -19.86 11.17 -21.35
N GLY A 86 -19.44 9.89 -21.31
CA GLY A 86 -18.61 9.34 -20.24
C GLY A 86 -19.33 9.17 -18.91
N LEU A 87 -20.67 9.31 -18.86
CA LEU A 87 -21.46 9.26 -17.63
C LEU A 87 -22.03 7.91 -17.30
N ALA A 88 -21.96 6.92 -18.21
CA ALA A 88 -22.42 5.57 -17.96
C ALA A 88 -21.40 4.53 -18.42
N TRP A 89 -21.03 3.63 -17.53
CA TRP A 89 -20.15 2.50 -17.81
C TRP A 89 -20.94 1.20 -17.65
N THR A 90 -21.00 0.40 -18.73
CA THR A 90 -21.72 -0.88 -18.74
C THR A 90 -20.72 -2.03 -18.80
N PHE A 91 -20.80 -2.94 -17.82
CA PHE A 91 -19.92 -4.11 -17.69
C PHE A 91 -20.72 -5.38 -17.94
N LYS A 92 -20.18 -6.28 -18.79
CA LYS A 92 -20.70 -7.63 -18.99
C LYS A 92 -19.93 -8.60 -18.12
N LEU A 93 -20.62 -9.28 -17.22
CA LEU A 93 -20.03 -10.23 -16.28
C LEU A 93 -19.85 -11.60 -16.90
N ARG A 94 -18.83 -12.33 -16.44
CA ARG A 94 -18.59 -13.72 -16.83
C ARG A 94 -19.71 -14.61 -16.35
N ARG A 95 -20.08 -15.59 -17.20
CA ARG A 95 -21.06 -16.63 -16.86
C ARG A 95 -20.45 -17.67 -15.92
N GLY A 96 -21.25 -18.20 -15.01
CA GLY A 96 -20.90 -19.36 -14.19
C GLY A 96 -19.94 -19.09 -13.03
N VAL A 97 -19.56 -17.83 -12.78
CA VAL A 97 -18.77 -17.48 -11.60
C VAL A 97 -19.61 -17.67 -10.33
N ARG A 98 -19.01 -18.29 -9.31
CA ARG A 98 -19.64 -18.53 -8.00
C ARG A 98 -18.80 -17.98 -6.87
N PHE A 99 -19.46 -17.53 -5.84
CA PHE A 99 -18.82 -17.26 -4.56
C PHE A 99 -18.42 -18.55 -3.85
N HIS A 100 -17.56 -18.44 -2.84
CA HIS A 100 -17.08 -19.58 -2.04
C HIS A 100 -18.20 -20.31 -1.28
N ASP A 101 -19.35 -19.66 -1.04
CA ASP A 101 -20.54 -20.25 -0.45
C ASP A 101 -21.44 -20.96 -1.48
N GLY A 102 -21.01 -21.01 -2.76
CA GLY A 102 -21.73 -21.65 -3.86
C GLY A 102 -22.80 -20.78 -4.52
N THR A 103 -23.12 -19.59 -3.97
CA THR A 103 -24.08 -18.67 -4.59
C THR A 103 -23.52 -18.06 -5.88
N PRO A 104 -24.37 -17.72 -6.87
CA PRO A 104 -23.91 -17.13 -8.11
C PRO A 104 -23.38 -15.72 -7.90
N LEU A 105 -22.31 -15.35 -8.65
CA LEU A 105 -21.87 -13.96 -8.77
C LEU A 105 -22.55 -13.36 -10.01
N ASP A 106 -23.42 -12.39 -9.77
CA ASP A 106 -24.23 -11.73 -10.78
C ASP A 106 -24.24 -10.19 -10.61
N ALA A 107 -25.02 -9.50 -11.42
CA ALA A 107 -25.15 -8.04 -11.38
C ALA A 107 -25.76 -7.53 -10.05
N GLN A 108 -26.58 -8.35 -9.36
CA GLN A 108 -27.10 -7.99 -8.04
C GLN A 108 -25.99 -7.98 -6.98
N ALA A 109 -25.04 -8.91 -7.06
CA ALA A 109 -23.90 -8.93 -6.15
C ALA A 109 -23.00 -7.70 -6.33
N VAL A 110 -22.80 -7.24 -7.57
CA VAL A 110 -22.06 -6.00 -7.86
C VAL A 110 -22.82 -4.79 -7.30
N LYS A 111 -24.11 -4.70 -7.56
CA LYS A 111 -24.96 -3.62 -7.04
C LYS A 111 -24.93 -3.60 -5.51
N PHE A 112 -25.14 -4.71 -4.84
CA PHE A 112 -25.06 -4.83 -3.38
C PHE A 112 -23.72 -4.33 -2.84
N THR A 113 -22.61 -4.78 -3.45
CA THR A 113 -21.26 -4.43 -3.00
C THR A 113 -21.00 -2.93 -3.06
N PHE A 114 -21.43 -2.26 -4.11
CA PHE A 114 -21.19 -0.83 -4.25
C PHE A 114 -22.22 0.01 -3.50
N ASP A 115 -23.51 -0.36 -3.52
CA ASP A 115 -24.56 0.40 -2.85
C ASP A 115 -24.34 0.47 -1.33
N ARG A 116 -23.83 -0.61 -0.68
CA ARG A 116 -23.49 -0.56 0.76
C ARG A 116 -22.45 0.51 1.11
N VAL A 117 -21.71 1.02 0.10
CA VAL A 117 -20.68 2.05 0.27
C VAL A 117 -21.19 3.44 -0.15
N ILE A 118 -21.92 3.51 -1.27
CA ILE A 118 -22.30 4.80 -1.89
C ILE A 118 -23.71 5.28 -1.53
N ASP A 119 -24.61 4.37 -1.11
CA ASP A 119 -25.98 4.71 -0.73
C ASP A 119 -26.14 4.77 0.80
N PRO A 120 -26.28 5.97 1.39
CA PRO A 120 -26.52 6.11 2.83
C PRO A 120 -27.81 5.44 3.33
N GLY A 121 -28.77 5.17 2.43
CA GLY A 121 -30.03 4.48 2.74
C GLY A 121 -29.92 2.96 2.71
N HIS A 122 -28.81 2.41 2.24
CA HIS A 122 -28.62 0.96 2.20
C HIS A 122 -28.57 0.37 3.61
N SER A 123 -29.25 -0.78 3.85
CA SER A 123 -29.34 -1.43 5.17
C SER A 123 -27.97 -1.69 5.82
N HIS A 124 -26.92 -1.86 5.02
CA HIS A 124 -25.55 -2.11 5.46
C HIS A 124 -24.60 -0.91 5.28
N ALA A 125 -25.10 0.30 5.03
CA ALA A 125 -24.26 1.49 4.87
C ALA A 125 -23.41 1.79 6.12
N LYS A 126 -23.89 1.40 7.30
CA LYS A 126 -23.20 1.61 8.59
C LYS A 126 -22.42 0.39 9.09
N SER A 127 -22.38 -0.72 8.34
CA SER A 127 -21.71 -1.95 8.77
C SER A 127 -20.18 -1.91 8.64
N GLY A 128 -19.62 -0.82 8.15
CA GLY A 128 -18.16 -0.68 7.99
C GLY A 128 -17.65 0.76 7.97
N LYS A 129 -16.34 0.89 8.13
CA LYS A 129 -15.61 2.15 7.96
C LYS A 129 -15.08 2.22 6.53
N TRP A 130 -15.85 2.80 5.61
CA TRP A 130 -15.57 2.87 4.16
C TRP A 130 -14.55 3.97 3.83
N SER A 131 -13.34 3.94 4.42
CA SER A 131 -12.40 5.07 4.37
C SER A 131 -11.92 5.41 2.96
N PHE A 132 -11.28 4.47 2.25
CA PHE A 132 -10.74 4.74 0.91
C PHE A 132 -11.75 4.45 -0.20
N VAL A 133 -12.54 3.38 -0.08
CA VAL A 133 -13.46 2.96 -1.13
C VAL A 133 -14.53 4.01 -1.42
N THR A 134 -14.97 4.78 -0.42
CA THR A 134 -15.87 5.93 -0.62
C THR A 134 -15.26 6.96 -1.57
N GLY A 135 -13.97 7.26 -1.40
CA GLY A 135 -13.24 8.15 -2.31
C GLY A 135 -13.11 7.59 -3.73
N TYR A 136 -12.83 6.29 -3.85
CA TYR A 136 -12.70 5.63 -5.16
C TYR A 136 -14.02 5.57 -5.92
N LEU A 137 -15.12 5.39 -5.24
CA LEU A 137 -16.48 5.36 -5.82
C LEU A 137 -17.17 6.73 -5.80
N SER A 138 -16.49 7.81 -5.43
CA SER A 138 -17.10 9.15 -5.26
C SER A 138 -17.79 9.68 -6.51
N SER A 139 -17.31 9.31 -7.69
CA SER A 139 -17.94 9.67 -8.97
C SER A 139 -19.18 8.83 -9.30
N VAL A 140 -19.37 7.66 -8.67
CA VAL A 140 -20.51 6.80 -8.92
C VAL A 140 -21.75 7.39 -8.26
N LYS A 141 -22.82 7.56 -9.05
CA LYS A 141 -24.12 8.06 -8.63
C LYS A 141 -25.05 6.92 -8.25
N SER A 142 -25.11 5.88 -9.09
CA SER A 142 -25.95 4.69 -8.87
C SER A 142 -25.40 3.49 -9.62
N VAL A 143 -25.83 2.31 -9.20
CA VAL A 143 -25.54 1.04 -9.84
C VAL A 143 -26.86 0.40 -10.27
N ASP A 144 -27.03 0.18 -11.58
CA ASP A 144 -28.22 -0.41 -12.18
C ASP A 144 -27.95 -1.84 -12.63
N VAL A 145 -28.85 -2.75 -12.30
CA VAL A 145 -28.89 -4.09 -12.87
C VAL A 145 -29.66 -4.03 -14.19
N VAL A 146 -28.97 -4.20 -15.31
CA VAL A 146 -29.60 -4.20 -16.64
C VAL A 146 -30.19 -5.56 -16.95
N ASP A 147 -29.45 -6.60 -16.65
CA ASP A 147 -29.85 -8.01 -16.67
C ASP A 147 -28.96 -8.81 -15.69
N PRO A 148 -29.17 -10.10 -15.45
CA PRO A 148 -28.40 -10.87 -14.47
C PRO A 148 -26.88 -10.84 -14.67
N LEU A 149 -26.38 -10.58 -15.87
CA LEU A 149 -24.95 -10.55 -16.21
C LEU A 149 -24.49 -9.19 -16.74
N THR A 150 -25.34 -8.16 -16.66
CA THR A 150 -24.98 -6.81 -17.13
C THR A 150 -25.29 -5.79 -16.05
N VAL A 151 -24.25 -5.08 -15.60
CA VAL A 151 -24.36 -4.01 -14.61
C VAL A 151 -23.92 -2.68 -15.23
N ARG A 152 -24.62 -1.59 -14.88
CA ARG A 152 -24.29 -0.23 -15.31
C ARG A 152 -23.98 0.63 -14.10
N LEU A 153 -22.82 1.29 -14.16
CA LEU A 153 -22.43 2.34 -13.21
C LEU A 153 -22.77 3.69 -13.85
N ASN A 154 -23.68 4.45 -13.24
CA ASN A 154 -23.98 5.81 -13.64
C ASN A 154 -23.12 6.77 -12.82
N LEU A 155 -22.48 7.73 -13.47
CA LEU A 155 -21.55 8.66 -12.84
C LEU A 155 -22.19 10.04 -12.64
N LYS A 156 -21.74 10.77 -11.63
CA LYS A 156 -22.06 12.18 -11.36
C LYS A 156 -21.32 13.11 -12.33
N TYR A 157 -20.14 12.70 -12.76
CA TYR A 157 -19.24 13.38 -13.69
C TYR A 157 -18.32 12.35 -14.37
N PRO A 158 -17.83 12.61 -15.59
CA PRO A 158 -16.93 11.71 -16.29
C PRO A 158 -15.67 11.45 -15.47
N THR A 159 -15.22 10.19 -15.41
CA THR A 159 -14.05 9.78 -14.63
C THR A 159 -13.22 8.80 -15.47
N ALA A 160 -12.19 9.31 -16.14
CA ALA A 160 -11.33 8.52 -17.01
C ALA A 160 -10.50 7.45 -16.26
N SER A 161 -10.24 7.68 -14.96
CA SER A 161 -9.54 6.75 -14.07
C SER A 161 -10.44 5.66 -13.47
N LEU A 162 -11.74 5.61 -13.82
CA LEU A 162 -12.69 4.69 -13.19
C LEU A 162 -12.22 3.22 -13.23
N LEU A 163 -11.72 2.77 -14.38
CA LEU A 163 -11.23 1.38 -14.49
C LEU A 163 -10.04 1.11 -13.57
N ALA A 164 -9.11 2.05 -13.44
CA ALA A 164 -7.98 1.92 -12.52
C ALA A 164 -8.44 1.88 -11.05
N LEU A 165 -9.49 2.64 -10.70
CA LEU A 165 -10.11 2.62 -9.38
C LEU A 165 -10.84 1.29 -9.12
N LEU A 166 -11.59 0.78 -10.10
CA LEU A 166 -12.32 -0.49 -9.99
C LEU A 166 -11.40 -1.73 -9.99
N ALA A 167 -10.15 -1.61 -10.44
CA ALA A 167 -9.14 -2.66 -10.33
C ALA A 167 -8.54 -2.77 -8.92
N LEU A 168 -8.78 -1.79 -8.04
CA LEU A 168 -8.26 -1.81 -6.68
C LEU A 168 -8.95 -2.87 -5.83
N PRO A 169 -8.23 -3.63 -4.99
CA PRO A 169 -8.81 -4.66 -4.13
C PRO A 169 -9.93 -4.15 -3.22
N ASN A 170 -9.92 -2.86 -2.88
CA ASN A 170 -11.01 -2.24 -2.11
C ASN A 170 -12.36 -2.24 -2.83
N CYS A 171 -12.37 -2.36 -4.16
CA CYS A 171 -13.57 -2.42 -5.00
C CYS A 171 -13.97 -3.87 -5.35
N ALA A 172 -13.40 -4.86 -4.65
CA ALA A 172 -13.70 -6.27 -4.89
C ALA A 172 -15.12 -6.65 -4.46
N ILE A 173 -15.69 -7.60 -5.19
CA ILE A 173 -17.10 -8.00 -5.03
C ILE A 173 -17.23 -9.04 -3.92
N VAL A 174 -18.16 -8.83 -3.01
CA VAL A 174 -18.44 -9.71 -1.86
C VAL A 174 -19.73 -10.49 -2.05
N SER A 175 -19.88 -11.67 -1.40
CA SER A 175 -21.12 -12.43 -1.39
C SER A 175 -22.22 -11.68 -0.61
N PRO A 176 -23.32 -11.25 -1.25
CA PRO A 176 -24.45 -10.64 -0.55
C PRO A 176 -25.08 -11.58 0.46
N THR A 177 -25.16 -12.87 0.13
CA THR A 177 -25.76 -13.91 0.97
C THR A 177 -24.95 -14.11 2.26
N ALA A 178 -23.64 -14.25 2.13
CA ALA A 178 -22.78 -14.39 3.30
C ALA A 178 -22.77 -13.13 4.16
N PHE A 179 -22.70 -11.96 3.52
CA PHE A 179 -22.73 -10.68 4.22
C PHE A 179 -24.05 -10.46 4.99
N ALA A 180 -25.20 -10.69 4.34
CA ALA A 180 -26.52 -10.52 4.97
C ALA A 180 -26.74 -11.50 6.15
N LYS A 181 -26.17 -12.71 6.06
CA LYS A 181 -26.26 -13.73 7.12
C LYS A 181 -25.52 -13.34 8.39
N ALA A 182 -24.36 -12.71 8.29
CA ALA A 182 -23.51 -12.37 9.42
C ALA A 182 -22.70 -11.08 9.13
N PRO A 183 -23.34 -9.89 9.10
CA PRO A 183 -22.68 -8.64 8.72
C PRO A 183 -21.50 -8.28 9.63
N ASP A 184 -21.66 -8.50 10.94
CA ASP A 184 -20.64 -8.18 11.95
C ASP A 184 -19.46 -9.16 11.94
N ASP A 185 -19.71 -10.38 11.47
CA ASP A 185 -18.71 -11.46 11.41
C ASP A 185 -17.99 -11.54 10.04
N PHE A 186 -18.55 -10.91 9.00
CA PHE A 186 -18.01 -10.97 7.64
C PHE A 186 -16.54 -10.55 7.56
N ASN A 187 -16.14 -9.60 8.39
CA ASN A 187 -14.76 -9.11 8.48
C ASN A 187 -13.78 -10.15 9.06
N GLN A 188 -14.28 -11.21 9.70
CA GLN A 188 -13.50 -12.33 10.26
C GLN A 188 -13.61 -13.60 9.39
N HIS A 189 -14.75 -13.80 8.73
CA HIS A 189 -15.09 -14.97 7.91
C HIS A 189 -15.52 -14.54 6.50
N PRO A 190 -14.59 -14.02 5.71
CA PRO A 190 -14.89 -13.43 4.40
C PRO A 190 -15.31 -14.50 3.38
N VAL A 191 -16.26 -14.14 2.52
CA VAL A 191 -16.71 -14.97 1.40
C VAL A 191 -16.60 -14.16 0.11
N GLY A 192 -15.62 -14.53 -0.73
CA GLY A 192 -15.35 -13.96 -2.05
C GLY A 192 -15.53 -14.99 -3.16
N SER A 193 -15.00 -14.70 -4.33
CA SER A 193 -14.99 -15.57 -5.52
C SER A 193 -13.57 -15.98 -5.96
N GLY A 194 -12.54 -15.58 -5.22
CA GLY A 194 -11.14 -15.70 -5.59
C GLY A 194 -10.58 -17.12 -5.62
N ARG A 195 -9.28 -17.21 -5.97
CA ARG A 195 -8.54 -18.48 -6.08
C ARG A 195 -8.40 -19.23 -4.78
N TYR A 196 -8.51 -18.52 -3.66
CA TYR A 196 -8.42 -19.11 -2.32
C TYR A 196 -9.63 -18.73 -1.48
N ARG A 197 -10.07 -19.69 -0.62
CA ARG A 197 -11.15 -19.54 0.35
C ARG A 197 -10.55 -19.36 1.73
N PHE A 198 -11.19 -18.58 2.57
CA PHE A 198 -10.87 -18.52 4.00
C PHE A 198 -11.03 -19.91 4.63
N GLU A 199 -10.04 -20.33 5.43
CA GLU A 199 -10.08 -21.59 6.17
C GLU A 199 -10.10 -21.36 7.69
N SER A 200 -9.13 -20.60 8.22
CA SER A 200 -9.06 -20.30 9.65
C SER A 200 -8.20 -19.06 9.93
N TRP A 201 -8.40 -18.49 11.09
CA TRP A 201 -7.62 -17.37 11.58
C TRP A 201 -7.38 -17.46 13.09
N ASP A 202 -6.19 -17.86 13.49
CA ASP A 202 -5.69 -17.85 14.86
C ASP A 202 -5.00 -16.49 15.08
N ARG A 203 -5.69 -15.53 15.70
CA ARG A 203 -5.21 -14.16 15.89
C ARG A 203 -3.83 -14.11 16.52
N GLY A 204 -2.94 -13.26 15.98
CA GLY A 204 -1.54 -13.11 16.40
C GLY A 204 -0.63 -14.28 16.01
N SER A 205 -1.15 -15.35 15.41
CA SER A 205 -0.40 -16.56 15.07
C SER A 205 -0.38 -16.84 13.57
N ARG A 206 -1.53 -17.09 12.98
CA ARG A 206 -1.62 -17.43 11.54
C ARG A 206 -3.02 -17.23 10.98
N LEU A 207 -3.07 -16.88 9.70
CA LEU A 207 -4.26 -16.90 8.87
C LEU A 207 -4.05 -17.91 7.74
N VAL A 208 -5.01 -18.80 7.54
CA VAL A 208 -4.93 -19.88 6.56
C VAL A 208 -6.01 -19.72 5.50
N LEU A 209 -5.58 -19.77 4.25
CA LEU A 209 -6.45 -19.84 3.08
C LEU A 209 -6.25 -21.20 2.42
N ARG A 210 -7.34 -21.85 1.98
CA ARG A 210 -7.30 -23.09 1.18
C ARG A 210 -7.62 -22.79 -0.27
N ARG A 211 -7.06 -23.55 -1.18
CA ARG A 211 -7.34 -23.41 -2.63
C ARG A 211 -8.84 -23.59 -2.92
N ASN A 212 -9.34 -22.75 -3.81
CA ASN A 212 -10.68 -22.88 -4.38
C ASN A 212 -10.62 -23.81 -5.60
N ASP A 213 -10.95 -25.09 -5.41
CA ASP A 213 -10.91 -26.08 -6.48
C ASP A 213 -12.05 -25.90 -7.50
N ASP A 214 -13.08 -25.09 -7.17
CA ASP A 214 -14.17 -24.70 -8.07
C ASP A 214 -13.94 -23.34 -8.75
N TYR A 215 -12.72 -22.80 -8.67
CA TYR A 215 -12.41 -21.51 -9.26
C TYR A 215 -12.60 -21.54 -10.78
N TRP A 216 -13.26 -20.52 -11.30
CA TRP A 216 -13.64 -20.39 -12.72
C TRP A 216 -12.46 -20.22 -13.68
N GLY A 217 -11.32 -19.73 -13.21
CA GLY A 217 -10.11 -19.48 -13.97
C GLY A 217 -8.96 -20.44 -13.61
N PRO A 218 -7.72 -20.10 -13.94
CA PRO A 218 -6.55 -20.90 -13.56
C PRO A 218 -6.44 -20.97 -12.03
N LYS A 219 -6.46 -22.19 -11.49
CA LYS A 219 -6.37 -22.44 -10.05
C LYS A 219 -5.01 -22.06 -9.49
N GLY A 220 -4.97 -21.69 -8.22
CA GLY A 220 -3.70 -21.55 -7.50
C GLY A 220 -2.97 -22.89 -7.39
N LYS A 221 -1.63 -22.85 -7.40
CA LYS A 221 -0.80 -24.06 -7.31
C LYS A 221 -0.74 -24.60 -5.89
N PRO A 222 -0.43 -23.78 -4.83
CA PRO A 222 -0.45 -24.26 -3.45
C PRO A 222 -1.84 -24.71 -3.03
N ALA A 223 -1.94 -25.81 -2.28
CA ALA A 223 -3.18 -26.24 -1.65
C ALA A 223 -3.60 -25.28 -0.51
N ARG A 224 -2.63 -24.70 0.17
CA ARG A 224 -2.85 -23.69 1.22
C ARG A 224 -1.85 -22.55 1.14
N LEU A 225 -2.33 -21.35 1.53
CA LEU A 225 -1.53 -20.17 1.83
C LEU A 225 -1.64 -19.91 3.32
N VAL A 226 -0.52 -19.77 4.00
CA VAL A 226 -0.46 -19.47 5.44
C VAL A 226 0.24 -18.13 5.62
N TYR A 227 -0.45 -17.16 6.19
CA TYR A 227 0.11 -15.86 6.52
C TYR A 227 0.42 -15.81 8.02
N ARG A 228 1.69 -15.57 8.36
CA ARG A 228 2.17 -15.47 9.74
C ARG A 228 2.58 -14.03 10.04
N PRO A 229 1.96 -13.36 11.02
CA PRO A 229 2.44 -12.06 11.50
C PRO A 229 3.73 -12.27 12.30
N ILE A 230 4.80 -11.64 11.89
CA ILE A 230 6.10 -11.64 12.56
C ILE A 230 6.61 -10.19 12.59
N PRO A 231 6.17 -9.38 13.57
CA PRO A 231 6.44 -7.93 13.59
C PRO A 231 7.94 -7.60 13.65
N GLU A 232 8.71 -8.37 14.42
CA GLU A 232 10.13 -8.13 14.59
C GLU A 232 10.92 -8.59 13.36
N ALA A 233 11.72 -7.69 12.77
CA ALA A 233 12.39 -7.90 11.50
C ALA A 233 13.46 -9.00 11.54
N ASN A 234 14.27 -9.06 12.62
CA ASN A 234 15.28 -10.12 12.80
C ASN A 234 14.63 -11.51 12.92
N ALA A 235 13.49 -11.60 13.61
CA ALA A 235 12.73 -12.83 13.73
C ALA A 235 12.19 -13.27 12.36
N ARG A 236 11.66 -12.34 11.53
CA ARG A 236 11.23 -12.68 10.17
C ARG A 236 12.36 -13.23 9.32
N VAL A 237 13.53 -12.58 9.35
CA VAL A 237 14.72 -13.04 8.62
C VAL A 237 15.16 -14.41 9.13
N THR A 238 15.18 -14.63 10.44
CA THR A 238 15.55 -15.93 11.04
C THR A 238 14.58 -17.04 10.60
N GLU A 239 13.28 -16.79 10.63
CA GLU A 239 12.26 -17.74 10.17
C GLU A 239 12.43 -18.11 8.68
N LEU A 240 12.81 -17.16 7.82
CA LEU A 240 13.14 -17.48 6.43
C LEU A 240 14.38 -18.38 6.33
N LEU A 241 15.45 -18.04 7.04
CA LEU A 241 16.72 -18.77 6.99
C LEU A 241 16.60 -20.20 7.54
N THR A 242 15.80 -20.40 8.58
CA THR A 242 15.55 -21.70 9.20
C THR A 242 14.45 -22.52 8.52
N GLY A 243 13.69 -21.92 7.59
CA GLY A 243 12.64 -22.60 6.84
C GLY A 243 11.27 -22.63 7.52
N GLY A 244 11.08 -21.82 8.55
CA GLY A 244 9.77 -21.61 9.19
C GLY A 244 8.78 -20.85 8.32
N VAL A 245 9.28 -20.05 7.36
CA VAL A 245 8.50 -19.39 6.31
C VAL A 245 9.19 -19.53 4.94
N ASP A 246 8.43 -19.43 3.87
CA ASP A 246 8.90 -19.56 2.48
C ASP A 246 9.21 -18.21 1.83
N LEU A 247 8.54 -17.15 2.31
CA LEU A 247 8.64 -15.79 1.81
C LEU A 247 8.49 -14.82 2.96
N ILE A 248 9.29 -13.73 2.97
CA ILE A 248 9.14 -12.63 3.92
C ILE A 248 9.08 -11.27 3.24
N LEU A 249 8.30 -10.36 3.83
CA LEU A 249 8.23 -8.95 3.48
C LEU A 249 7.67 -8.12 4.66
N PRO A 250 8.03 -6.80 4.71
CA PRO A 250 9.12 -6.14 3.99
C PRO A 250 10.48 -6.63 4.49
N ILE A 251 11.52 -6.41 3.67
CA ILE A 251 12.92 -6.64 4.08
C ILE A 251 13.51 -5.29 4.50
N PRO A 252 14.01 -5.15 5.74
CA PRO A 252 14.72 -3.94 6.12
C PRO A 252 15.98 -3.73 5.28
N PRO A 253 16.35 -2.47 4.93
CA PRO A 253 17.50 -2.17 4.08
C PRO A 253 18.80 -2.86 4.52
N ASP A 254 19.06 -2.94 5.82
CA ASP A 254 20.26 -3.55 6.40
C ASP A 254 20.42 -5.06 6.15
N PHE A 255 19.33 -5.75 5.86
CA PHE A 255 19.35 -7.21 5.61
C PHE A 255 19.51 -7.57 4.15
N VAL A 256 19.28 -6.64 3.22
CA VAL A 256 19.20 -6.93 1.79
C VAL A 256 20.50 -7.55 1.28
N GLU A 257 21.63 -6.88 1.51
CA GLU A 257 22.95 -7.37 1.05
C GLU A 257 23.31 -8.74 1.65
N ARG A 258 23.02 -8.94 2.94
CA ARG A 258 23.24 -10.22 3.61
C ARG A 258 22.41 -11.34 2.99
N LEU A 259 21.13 -11.09 2.73
CA LEU A 259 20.22 -12.07 2.14
C LEU A 259 20.60 -12.40 0.69
N GLU A 260 21.04 -11.41 -0.10
CA GLU A 260 21.54 -11.62 -1.47
C GLU A 260 22.76 -12.56 -1.51
N LYS A 261 23.60 -12.52 -0.48
CA LYS A 261 24.81 -13.37 -0.35
C LYS A 261 24.52 -14.71 0.33
N THR A 262 23.30 -14.94 0.81
CA THR A 262 22.96 -16.16 1.55
C THR A 262 22.53 -17.28 0.60
N ALA A 263 23.24 -18.39 0.62
CA ALA A 263 22.87 -19.58 -0.16
C ALA A 263 21.47 -20.07 0.21
N GLY A 264 20.68 -20.46 -0.78
CA GLY A 264 19.31 -20.94 -0.58
C GLY A 264 18.26 -19.83 -0.41
N ILE A 265 18.63 -18.57 -0.55
CA ILE A 265 17.74 -17.40 -0.55
C ILE A 265 17.77 -16.71 -1.91
N THR A 266 16.63 -16.21 -2.36
CA THR A 266 16.50 -15.35 -3.54
C THR A 266 15.86 -14.04 -3.11
N VAL A 267 16.53 -12.92 -3.40
CA VAL A 267 16.01 -11.58 -3.16
C VAL A 267 15.41 -11.04 -4.45
N HIS A 268 14.17 -10.62 -4.39
CA HIS A 268 13.43 -10.02 -5.49
C HIS A 268 13.30 -8.52 -5.25
N LYS A 269 13.71 -7.71 -6.22
CA LYS A 269 13.60 -6.25 -6.18
C LYS A 269 12.74 -5.76 -7.33
N LYS A 270 11.84 -4.83 -7.07
CA LYS A 270 11.06 -4.14 -8.09
C LYS A 270 10.73 -2.75 -7.63
N THR A 271 10.89 -1.77 -8.50
CA THR A 271 10.45 -0.41 -8.21
C THR A 271 8.95 -0.42 -7.92
N GLY A 272 8.61 0.04 -6.72
CA GLY A 272 7.24 0.15 -6.25
C GLY A 272 6.61 1.47 -6.69
N LEU A 273 5.34 1.63 -6.38
CA LEU A 273 4.57 2.83 -6.72
C LEU A 273 4.38 3.75 -5.50
N THR A 274 5.28 3.69 -4.52
CA THR A 274 5.21 4.48 -3.29
C THR A 274 6.07 5.72 -3.40
N VAL A 275 5.59 6.84 -2.88
CA VAL A 275 6.39 8.04 -2.61
C VAL A 275 6.41 8.33 -1.12
N TRP A 276 7.61 8.44 -0.55
CA TRP A 276 7.82 8.90 0.81
C TRP A 276 8.09 10.41 0.80
N TYR A 277 7.43 11.17 1.66
CA TYR A 277 7.53 12.62 1.66
C TYR A 277 7.43 13.24 3.05
N VAL A 278 8.01 14.43 3.21
CA VAL A 278 7.72 15.34 4.32
C VAL A 278 6.77 16.41 3.82
N GLY A 279 5.56 16.44 4.38
CA GLY A 279 4.53 17.42 4.03
C GLY A 279 4.62 18.67 4.90
N PHE A 280 4.30 19.82 4.31
CA PHE A 280 4.15 21.10 4.98
C PHE A 280 2.68 21.50 4.99
N ASN A 281 2.14 21.93 6.13
CA ASN A 281 0.86 22.62 6.17
C ASN A 281 1.07 24.05 5.65
N VAL A 282 0.65 24.30 4.40
CA VAL A 282 0.93 25.57 3.72
C VAL A 282 0.15 26.76 4.28
N ASP A 283 -0.86 26.53 5.14
CA ASP A 283 -1.61 27.57 5.85
C ASP A 283 -0.94 28.00 7.17
N THR A 284 0.11 27.29 7.60
CA THR A 284 0.78 27.52 8.86
C THR A 284 2.16 28.15 8.65
N ARG A 285 2.45 29.25 9.39
CA ARG A 285 3.80 29.84 9.37
C ARG A 285 4.82 28.85 9.95
N PRO A 286 6.04 28.77 9.37
CA PRO A 286 6.56 29.64 8.30
C PRO A 286 6.24 29.15 6.89
N PHE A 287 5.49 28.06 6.71
CA PHE A 287 5.26 27.38 5.42
C PHE A 287 4.25 28.08 4.51
N THR A 288 3.64 29.18 4.93
CA THR A 288 2.87 30.06 4.04
C THR A 288 3.74 30.68 2.95
N ASP A 289 5.04 30.88 3.21
CA ASP A 289 6.01 31.39 2.23
C ASP A 289 6.63 30.22 1.43
N LYS A 290 6.43 30.25 0.10
CA LYS A 290 6.99 29.24 -0.81
C LYS A 290 8.52 29.17 -0.73
N ARG A 291 9.22 30.28 -0.49
CA ARG A 291 10.68 30.34 -0.41
C ARG A 291 11.21 29.49 0.77
N VAL A 292 10.48 29.47 1.89
CA VAL A 292 10.82 28.58 3.02
C VAL A 292 10.72 27.11 2.60
N ARG A 293 9.64 26.71 1.95
CA ARG A 293 9.44 25.35 1.51
C ARG A 293 10.51 24.90 0.48
N GLN A 294 10.86 25.78 -0.44
CA GLN A 294 11.94 25.58 -1.41
C GLN A 294 13.31 25.48 -0.72
N ALA A 295 13.57 26.32 0.28
CA ALA A 295 14.79 26.27 1.09
C ALA A 295 14.97 24.90 1.76
N LEU A 296 13.92 24.38 2.40
CA LEU A 296 13.99 23.07 3.05
C LEU A 296 14.17 21.93 2.04
N ASN A 297 13.65 22.09 0.82
CA ASN A 297 13.93 21.15 -0.27
C ASN A 297 15.42 21.13 -0.68
N HIS A 298 16.11 22.28 -0.70
CA HIS A 298 17.55 22.37 -0.93
C HIS A 298 18.40 21.90 0.27
N ALA A 299 17.84 21.98 1.48
CA ALA A 299 18.55 21.58 2.69
C ALA A 299 18.69 20.06 2.86
N VAL A 300 17.83 19.23 2.22
CA VAL A 300 17.79 17.77 2.43
C VAL A 300 18.60 17.03 1.38
N ASN A 301 19.57 16.22 1.83
CA ASN A 301 20.40 15.37 0.98
C ASN A 301 19.72 14.01 0.71
N ARG A 302 18.86 13.96 -0.31
CA ARG A 302 18.11 12.75 -0.70
C ARG A 302 19.01 11.62 -1.16
N GLU A 303 20.07 11.96 -1.90
CA GLU A 303 21.05 11.01 -2.43
C GLU A 303 21.77 10.29 -1.28
N ALA A 304 22.15 11.02 -0.23
CA ALA A 304 22.76 10.42 0.96
C ALA A 304 21.76 9.53 1.72
N ILE A 305 20.50 9.96 1.87
CA ILE A 305 19.45 9.15 2.50
C ILE A 305 19.28 7.83 1.75
N VAL A 306 19.15 7.86 0.42
CA VAL A 306 18.98 6.66 -0.39
C VAL A 306 20.21 5.75 -0.34
N ARG A 307 21.41 6.32 -0.41
CA ARG A 307 22.66 5.54 -0.38
C ARG A 307 22.92 4.92 0.99
N ASP A 308 22.79 5.69 2.07
CA ASP A 308 23.32 5.34 3.38
C ASP A 308 22.28 4.70 4.31
N ILE A 309 20.98 5.10 4.19
CA ILE A 309 19.89 4.56 5.00
C ILE A 309 19.13 3.49 4.21
N LEU A 310 18.71 3.80 2.97
CA LEU A 310 17.90 2.89 2.17
C LEU A 310 18.72 1.82 1.43
N LYS A 311 20.04 1.99 1.31
CA LYS A 311 20.98 0.97 0.76
C LYS A 311 20.47 0.33 -0.56
N GLY A 312 19.92 1.17 -1.46
CA GLY A 312 19.38 0.74 -2.75
C GLY A 312 17.93 0.20 -2.71
N THR A 313 17.22 0.36 -1.59
CA THR A 313 15.77 0.09 -1.49
C THR A 313 14.92 1.34 -1.70
N GLY A 314 15.49 2.40 -2.28
CA GLY A 314 14.82 3.63 -2.65
C GLY A 314 15.45 4.28 -3.88
N ILE A 315 14.71 5.19 -4.49
CA ILE A 315 15.17 6.06 -5.60
C ILE A 315 14.88 7.50 -5.17
N PRO A 316 15.86 8.44 -5.23
CA PRO A 316 15.61 9.83 -4.85
C PRO A 316 14.40 10.39 -5.62
N ALA A 317 13.41 10.89 -4.90
CA ALA A 317 12.21 11.42 -5.53
C ALA A 317 12.39 12.89 -5.94
N VAL A 318 11.91 13.23 -7.13
CA VAL A 318 11.94 14.59 -7.68
C VAL A 318 10.55 15.22 -7.75
N GLY A 319 9.52 14.44 -7.51
CA GLY A 319 8.12 14.84 -7.58
C GLY A 319 7.19 13.73 -7.12
N PRO A 320 5.88 13.93 -7.27
CA PRO A 320 4.88 13.00 -6.75
C PRO A 320 4.75 11.68 -7.55
N LEU A 321 5.22 11.65 -8.79
CA LEU A 321 5.15 10.45 -9.64
C LEU A 321 6.52 9.82 -9.83
N LEU A 322 6.53 8.50 -9.88
CA LEU A 322 7.71 7.69 -10.15
C LEU A 322 8.20 7.88 -11.59
N PRO A 323 9.51 7.98 -11.85
CA PRO A 323 10.07 7.89 -13.19
C PRO A 323 9.62 6.61 -13.91
N GLY A 324 9.16 6.76 -15.16
CA GLY A 324 8.59 5.65 -15.96
C GLY A 324 7.07 5.52 -15.87
N THR A 325 6.41 6.11 -14.88
CA THR A 325 4.94 6.23 -14.87
C THR A 325 4.48 7.09 -16.04
N TRP A 326 3.44 6.69 -16.74
CA TRP A 326 2.90 7.54 -17.80
C TRP A 326 2.40 8.87 -17.21
N GLY A 327 2.71 9.97 -17.89
CA GLY A 327 2.44 11.32 -17.37
C GLY A 327 3.48 11.83 -16.36
N PHE A 328 4.57 11.07 -16.08
CA PHE A 328 5.72 11.60 -15.36
C PHE A 328 6.34 12.80 -16.09
N GLU A 329 6.76 13.82 -15.34
CA GLU A 329 7.43 15.01 -15.86
C GLU A 329 8.91 14.99 -15.48
N PRO A 330 9.82 14.73 -16.43
CA PRO A 330 11.25 14.72 -16.15
C PRO A 330 11.84 16.11 -15.89
N ASP A 331 11.22 17.17 -16.46
CA ASP A 331 11.73 18.54 -16.46
C ASP A 331 11.10 19.39 -15.34
N VAL A 332 10.81 18.76 -14.19
CA VAL A 332 10.43 19.51 -12.99
C VAL A 332 11.65 20.26 -12.41
N ARG A 333 11.37 21.33 -11.68
CA ARG A 333 12.40 22.02 -10.90
C ARG A 333 13.17 21.04 -10.03
N ARG A 334 14.51 21.13 -10.08
CA ARG A 334 15.39 20.31 -9.23
C ARG A 334 15.75 21.08 -7.97
N TYR A 335 15.81 20.35 -6.87
CA TYR A 335 16.30 20.85 -5.58
C TYR A 335 17.53 20.03 -5.17
N PRO A 336 18.71 20.27 -5.78
CA PRO A 336 19.94 19.61 -5.35
C PRO A 336 20.25 20.00 -3.90
N TYR A 337 20.95 19.13 -3.18
CA TYR A 337 21.43 19.45 -1.84
C TYR A 337 22.38 20.64 -1.91
N ASP A 338 21.91 21.79 -1.43
CA ASP A 338 22.64 23.06 -1.42
C ASP A 338 22.29 23.86 -0.15
N PRO A 339 23.00 23.60 0.97
CA PRO A 339 22.76 24.36 2.21
C PRO A 339 22.99 25.86 2.08
N ALA A 340 23.81 26.33 1.12
CA ALA A 340 24.03 27.75 0.91
C ALA A 340 22.81 28.41 0.25
N ALA A 341 22.25 27.79 -0.78
CA ALA A 341 20.99 28.21 -1.39
C ALA A 341 19.84 28.19 -0.37
N ALA A 342 19.77 27.15 0.47
CA ALA A 342 18.77 27.03 1.53
C ALA A 342 18.84 28.22 2.50
N ARG A 343 20.03 28.52 3.05
CA ARG A 343 20.23 29.70 3.94
C ARG A 343 19.87 31.01 3.28
N ARG A 344 20.22 31.21 2.00
CA ARG A 344 19.85 32.40 1.25
C ARG A 344 18.34 32.57 1.14
N LEU A 345 17.63 31.52 0.73
CA LEU A 345 16.17 31.55 0.60
C LEU A 345 15.47 31.77 1.95
N LEU A 346 15.99 31.18 3.05
CA LEU A 346 15.49 31.44 4.39
C LEU A 346 15.66 32.91 4.79
N ALA A 347 16.82 33.50 4.53
CA ALA A 347 17.08 34.91 4.82
C ALA A 347 16.17 35.84 3.98
N GLU A 348 15.98 35.58 2.70
CA GLU A 348 15.05 36.30 1.82
C GLU A 348 13.59 36.18 2.28
N ALA A 349 13.22 35.06 2.94
CA ALA A 349 11.90 34.82 3.52
C ALA A 349 11.74 35.43 4.93
N GLY A 350 12.78 36.11 5.47
CA GLY A 350 12.75 36.75 6.80
C GLY A 350 13.21 35.86 7.95
N TYR A 351 13.88 34.72 7.67
CA TYR A 351 14.40 33.78 8.65
C TYR A 351 15.94 33.60 8.56
N PRO A 352 16.75 34.69 8.65
CA PRO A 352 18.21 34.59 8.47
C PRO A 352 18.89 33.73 9.55
N GLY A 353 18.31 33.59 10.73
CA GLY A 353 18.76 32.70 11.83
C GLY A 353 18.06 31.35 11.88
N GLY A 354 17.19 31.05 10.90
CA GLY A 354 16.34 29.87 10.95
C GLY A 354 15.13 30.04 11.86
N PHE A 355 14.54 28.92 12.28
CA PHE A 355 13.37 28.86 13.16
C PHE A 355 13.28 27.49 13.85
N GLU A 356 12.40 27.38 14.85
CA GLU A 356 12.10 26.12 15.53
C GLU A 356 10.74 25.59 15.07
N ILE A 357 10.61 24.25 14.90
CA ILE A 357 9.39 23.59 14.42
C ILE A 357 9.28 22.16 14.95
N ASP A 358 8.08 21.72 15.29
CA ASP A 358 7.81 20.31 15.54
C ASP A 358 7.70 19.55 14.21
N PHE A 359 8.43 18.43 14.10
CA PHE A 359 8.39 17.52 12.98
C PHE A 359 7.77 16.19 13.43
N TRP A 360 6.56 15.92 12.99
CA TRP A 360 5.82 14.74 13.37
C TRP A 360 6.18 13.54 12.48
N VAL A 361 6.52 12.42 13.13
CA VAL A 361 7.06 11.23 12.48
C VAL A 361 6.39 9.99 13.07
N PRO A 362 5.94 9.01 12.27
CA PRO A 362 5.53 7.73 12.80
C PRO A 362 6.76 6.88 13.16
N ASP A 363 6.63 6.00 14.16
CA ASP A 363 7.67 5.00 14.50
C ASP A 363 7.83 3.92 13.43
N SER A 364 6.73 3.65 12.73
CA SER A 364 6.61 2.73 11.59
C SER A 364 5.54 3.23 10.64
N GLY A 365 5.42 2.68 9.43
CA GLY A 365 4.35 3.11 8.52
C GLY A 365 4.26 2.30 7.25
N SER A 366 3.04 2.13 6.75
CA SER A 366 2.82 1.47 5.46
C SER A 366 3.45 2.28 4.33
N GLY A 367 4.37 1.67 3.56
CA GLY A 367 5.11 2.34 2.49
C GLY A 367 6.18 3.33 2.99
N MET A 368 6.60 3.21 4.24
CA MET A 368 7.69 4.01 4.83
C MET A 368 8.77 3.08 5.36
N GLN A 369 9.91 3.06 4.69
CA GLN A 369 11.10 2.36 5.19
C GLN A 369 11.87 3.28 6.13
N ALA A 370 12.31 2.77 7.28
CA ALA A 370 13.15 3.49 8.25
C ALA A 370 12.69 4.96 8.53
N PRO A 371 11.40 5.21 8.90
CA PRO A 371 10.88 6.57 8.99
C PRO A 371 11.59 7.42 10.05
N VAL A 372 11.98 6.84 11.17
CA VAL A 372 12.67 7.56 12.26
C VAL A 372 14.10 7.89 11.86
N GLU A 373 14.82 6.94 11.26
CA GLU A 373 16.21 7.10 10.82
C GLU A 373 16.30 8.16 9.71
N ILE A 374 15.43 8.09 8.70
CA ILE A 374 15.37 9.10 7.63
C ILE A 374 15.03 10.48 8.20
N SER A 375 14.04 10.56 9.09
CA SER A 375 13.64 11.82 9.70
C SER A 375 14.75 12.42 10.59
N THR A 376 15.56 11.58 11.24
CA THR A 376 16.74 12.01 12.02
C THR A 376 17.82 12.62 11.10
N VAL A 377 18.07 12.02 9.93
CA VAL A 377 18.96 12.59 8.93
C VAL A 377 18.41 13.91 8.38
N ILE A 378 17.12 13.98 8.09
CA ILE A 378 16.47 15.23 7.67
C ILE A 378 16.58 16.30 8.77
N GLN A 379 16.35 15.97 10.04
CA GLN A 379 16.53 16.88 11.17
C GLN A 379 17.96 17.47 11.22
N ALA A 380 18.98 16.62 11.07
CA ALA A 380 20.37 17.06 11.04
C ALA A 380 20.67 17.98 9.85
N ASN A 381 20.14 17.66 8.67
CA ASN A 381 20.28 18.49 7.47
C ASN A 381 19.62 19.87 7.65
N LEU A 382 18.44 19.93 8.26
CA LEU A 382 17.73 21.17 8.56
C LEU A 382 18.47 22.02 9.62
N ALA A 383 19.04 21.37 10.64
CA ALA A 383 19.84 22.05 11.66
C ALA A 383 21.08 22.74 11.04
N ALA A 384 21.70 22.16 10.02
CA ALA A 384 22.84 22.76 9.30
C ALA A 384 22.51 24.08 8.61
N VAL A 385 21.22 24.37 8.38
CA VAL A 385 20.76 25.64 7.80
C VAL A 385 20.03 26.53 8.80
N GLY A 386 20.09 26.20 10.11
CA GLY A 386 19.50 26.99 11.20
C GLY A 386 18.08 26.59 11.59
N VAL A 387 17.47 25.59 10.94
CA VAL A 387 16.12 25.12 11.25
C VAL A 387 16.18 23.99 12.29
N LYS A 388 15.67 24.27 13.49
CA LYS A 388 15.64 23.32 14.61
C LYS A 388 14.33 22.53 14.58
N ALA A 389 14.31 21.40 13.89
CA ALA A 389 13.17 20.49 13.87
C ALA A 389 13.19 19.58 15.10
N SER A 390 12.12 19.61 15.92
CA SER A 390 11.94 18.70 17.06
C SER A 390 11.13 17.49 16.63
N LEU A 391 11.74 16.30 16.57
CA LEU A 391 11.04 15.08 16.23
C LEU A 391 10.00 14.71 17.30
N LYS A 392 8.75 14.51 16.88
CA LYS A 392 7.65 13.99 17.70
C LYS A 392 7.22 12.65 17.11
N THR A 393 7.65 11.58 17.75
CA THR A 393 7.40 10.21 17.27
C THR A 393 6.13 9.64 17.89
N PHE A 394 5.33 8.94 17.07
CA PHE A 394 4.07 8.32 17.47
C PHE A 394 3.94 6.92 16.87
N GLU A 395 3.24 6.03 17.57
CA GLU A 395 2.78 4.76 17.00
C GLU A 395 1.87 5.02 15.79
N TRP A 396 1.94 4.16 14.76
CA TRP A 396 1.32 4.38 13.46
C TRP A 396 -0.18 4.70 13.51
N GLY A 397 -0.98 3.94 14.27
CA GLY A 397 -2.42 4.18 14.36
C GLY A 397 -2.76 5.49 15.07
N ALA A 398 -2.04 5.79 16.16
CA ALA A 398 -2.14 7.05 16.89
C ALA A 398 -1.67 8.21 16.01
N TYR A 399 -0.59 8.02 15.23
CA TYR A 399 -0.07 9.00 14.30
C TYR A 399 -1.10 9.44 13.27
N LEU A 400 -1.71 8.48 12.56
CA LEU A 400 -2.72 8.78 11.55
C LEU A 400 -3.93 9.53 12.12
N SER A 401 -4.34 9.16 13.33
CA SER A 401 -5.44 9.83 14.03
C SER A 401 -5.09 11.27 14.41
N LYS A 402 -3.87 11.48 14.95
CA LYS A 402 -3.38 12.80 15.38
C LYS A 402 -3.11 13.72 14.19
N VAL A 403 -2.43 13.27 13.15
CA VAL A 403 -2.20 14.09 11.93
C VAL A 403 -3.52 14.52 11.30
N ARG A 404 -4.56 13.70 11.42
CA ARG A 404 -5.90 14.07 10.97
C ARG A 404 -6.56 15.15 11.83
N ALA A 405 -6.40 15.06 13.17
CA ALA A 405 -7.08 15.94 14.12
C ALA A 405 -6.36 17.27 14.31
N ASP A 406 -5.03 17.23 14.39
CA ASP A 406 -4.22 18.34 14.90
C ASP A 406 -3.52 19.14 13.76
N ALA A 407 -3.56 18.65 12.50
CA ALA A 407 -3.01 19.27 11.30
C ALA A 407 -1.60 19.89 11.55
N PRO A 408 -0.57 19.06 11.89
CA PRO A 408 0.76 19.56 12.24
C PRO A 408 1.39 20.35 11.11
N ALA A 409 2.24 21.32 11.46
CA ALA A 409 2.90 22.18 10.48
C ALA A 409 3.86 21.42 9.57
N MET A 410 4.58 20.40 10.09
CA MET A 410 5.51 19.55 9.35
C MET A 410 5.33 18.08 9.78
N PHE A 411 5.19 17.18 8.81
CA PHE A 411 4.88 15.77 9.06
C PHE A 411 5.45 14.83 7.99
N ALA A 412 5.80 13.62 8.38
CA ALA A 412 6.28 12.56 7.49
C ALA A 412 5.14 11.62 7.09
N LEU A 413 4.97 11.37 5.81
CA LEU A 413 4.00 10.38 5.30
C LEU A 413 4.51 9.71 4.01
N SER A 414 3.82 8.67 3.64
CA SER A 414 3.92 8.03 2.33
C SER A 414 2.55 8.01 1.64
N TRP A 415 2.62 7.90 0.33
CA TRP A 415 1.46 7.54 -0.48
C TRP A 415 1.83 6.40 -1.41
N PHE A 416 1.19 5.27 -1.25
CA PHE A 416 1.40 4.18 -2.17
C PHE A 416 0.33 4.18 -3.26
N LEU A 417 0.80 4.22 -4.49
CA LEU A 417 -0.03 4.11 -5.68
C LEU A 417 -0.37 2.64 -5.90
N LYS A 418 -1.64 2.37 -6.04
CA LYS A 418 -2.15 1.02 -6.32
C LYS A 418 -2.20 0.74 -7.83
N SER A 419 -1.96 1.75 -8.66
CA SER A 419 -1.95 1.71 -10.11
C SER A 419 -1.04 2.83 -10.64
N GLU A 420 -0.55 2.68 -11.86
CA GLU A 420 0.24 3.71 -12.56
C GLU A 420 -0.61 4.87 -13.10
N ASP A 421 -1.94 4.88 -12.88
CA ASP A 421 -2.74 6.04 -13.28
C ASP A 421 -2.45 7.22 -12.35
N PRO A 422 -1.91 8.34 -12.87
CA PRO A 422 -1.55 9.51 -12.07
C PRO A 422 -2.70 10.08 -11.25
N ASP A 423 -3.95 9.87 -11.66
CA ASP A 423 -5.13 10.34 -10.93
C ASP A 423 -5.17 9.83 -9.50
N LEU A 424 -4.66 8.61 -9.26
CA LEU A 424 -4.72 7.95 -7.96
C LEU A 424 -3.76 8.57 -6.91
N SER A 425 -2.87 9.45 -7.33
CA SER A 425 -2.02 10.26 -6.44
C SER A 425 -2.27 11.75 -6.59
N MET A 426 -2.29 12.24 -7.83
CA MET A 426 -2.30 13.67 -8.09
C MET A 426 -3.60 14.32 -7.59
N TYR A 427 -4.76 13.76 -7.95
CA TYR A 427 -6.04 14.32 -7.56
C TYR A 427 -6.32 14.23 -6.04
N PRO A 428 -6.19 13.06 -5.37
CA PRO A 428 -6.46 13.01 -3.94
C PRO A 428 -5.52 13.90 -3.11
N LEU A 429 -4.25 14.03 -3.50
CA LEU A 429 -3.23 14.67 -2.67
C LEU A 429 -3.07 16.17 -2.93
N PHE A 430 -3.43 16.67 -4.14
CA PHE A 430 -3.14 18.04 -4.54
C PHE A 430 -4.37 18.83 -5.01
N TYR A 431 -5.55 18.23 -5.12
CA TYR A 431 -6.78 18.97 -5.37
C TYR A 431 -7.22 19.69 -4.09
N SER A 432 -7.41 21.00 -4.14
CA SER A 432 -7.63 21.82 -2.95
C SER A 432 -8.86 21.43 -2.14
N LYS A 433 -9.96 21.00 -2.80
CA LYS A 433 -11.18 20.57 -2.12
C LYS A 433 -11.07 19.21 -1.39
N ASN A 434 -9.95 18.52 -1.54
CA ASN A 434 -9.64 17.34 -0.77
C ASN A 434 -8.93 17.65 0.56
N SER A 435 -8.73 18.93 0.88
CA SER A 435 -8.21 19.36 2.17
C SER A 435 -9.29 19.23 3.26
N PRO A 436 -8.95 18.87 4.50
CA PRO A 436 -7.62 18.47 4.96
C PRO A 436 -7.32 16.99 4.71
N LEU A 437 -8.18 16.24 4.05
CA LEU A 437 -8.02 14.82 3.79
C LEU A 437 -8.56 14.44 2.42
N PRO A 438 -7.73 13.75 1.62
CA PRO A 438 -6.35 13.30 1.85
C PRO A 438 -5.26 14.36 1.60
N ASN A 439 -5.58 15.57 1.11
CA ASN A 439 -4.64 16.68 0.94
C ASN A 439 -4.27 17.31 2.30
N ARG A 440 -3.40 16.63 3.06
CA ARG A 440 -3.01 17.04 4.43
C ARG A 440 -2.13 18.28 4.49
N SER A 441 -1.55 18.67 3.38
CA SER A 441 -0.75 19.89 3.25
C SER A 441 -1.59 21.17 3.12
N ASN A 442 -2.90 21.04 3.00
CA ASN A 442 -3.81 22.12 2.64
C ASN A 442 -3.39 22.85 1.35
N TYR A 443 -2.65 22.13 0.48
CA TYR A 443 -2.17 22.69 -0.76
C TYR A 443 -3.33 23.22 -1.62
N ASN A 444 -3.20 24.45 -2.08
CA ASN A 444 -4.22 25.14 -2.85
C ASN A 444 -3.55 25.94 -3.99
N ASN A 445 -3.78 25.49 -5.20
CA ASN A 445 -3.38 26.19 -6.43
C ASN A 445 -4.50 26.02 -7.47
N PRO A 446 -5.24 27.08 -7.82
CA PRO A 446 -6.37 27.02 -8.74
C PRO A 446 -6.03 26.48 -10.13
N GLU A 447 -4.80 26.72 -10.64
CA GLU A 447 -4.37 26.18 -11.92
C GLU A 447 -4.16 24.65 -11.83
N VAL A 448 -3.55 24.17 -10.74
CA VAL A 448 -3.42 22.72 -10.48
C VAL A 448 -4.79 22.07 -10.37
N ASP A 449 -5.73 22.69 -9.66
CA ASP A 449 -7.11 22.21 -9.53
C ASP A 449 -7.78 22.03 -10.89
N GLN A 450 -7.66 23.02 -11.78
CA GLN A 450 -8.21 22.95 -13.12
C GLN A 450 -7.58 21.81 -13.94
N LEU A 451 -6.26 21.70 -13.91
CA LEU A 451 -5.53 20.64 -14.63
C LEU A 451 -5.95 19.25 -14.17
N LEU A 452 -6.07 19.03 -12.85
CA LEU A 452 -6.46 17.76 -12.27
C LEU A 452 -7.91 17.40 -12.61
N VAL A 453 -8.83 18.35 -12.54
CA VAL A 453 -10.23 18.13 -12.92
C VAL A 453 -10.36 17.82 -14.41
N GLN A 454 -9.66 18.56 -15.29
CA GLN A 454 -9.65 18.29 -16.73
C GLN A 454 -9.08 16.91 -17.05
N ALA A 455 -7.97 16.51 -16.38
CA ALA A 455 -7.35 15.20 -16.60
C ALA A 455 -8.31 14.04 -16.26
N ARG A 456 -9.22 14.21 -15.30
CA ARG A 456 -10.24 13.21 -14.96
C ARG A 456 -11.36 13.09 -16.00
N GLN A 457 -11.64 14.16 -16.72
CA GLN A 457 -12.74 14.23 -17.69
C GLN A 457 -12.35 13.81 -19.10
N VAL A 458 -11.06 13.81 -19.41
CA VAL A 458 -10.54 13.47 -20.74
C VAL A 458 -10.19 11.98 -20.80
N SER A 459 -10.72 11.24 -21.78
CA SER A 459 -10.42 9.81 -21.99
C SER A 459 -9.09 9.57 -22.71
N ASP A 460 -8.61 10.52 -23.50
CA ASP A 460 -7.36 10.42 -24.25
C ASP A 460 -6.15 10.42 -23.30
N ARG A 461 -5.41 9.32 -23.27
CA ARG A 461 -4.27 9.11 -22.36
C ARG A 461 -3.14 10.13 -22.60
N ALA A 462 -2.87 10.51 -23.84
CA ALA A 462 -1.81 11.46 -24.17
C ALA A 462 -2.14 12.88 -23.67
N LYS A 463 -3.39 13.31 -23.87
CA LYS A 463 -3.88 14.58 -23.34
C LYS A 463 -3.88 14.58 -21.80
N ARG A 464 -4.31 13.49 -21.18
CA ARG A 464 -4.23 13.34 -19.71
C ARG A 464 -2.78 13.44 -19.22
N ALA A 465 -1.85 12.76 -19.89
CA ALA A 465 -0.44 12.79 -19.54
C ALA A 465 0.12 14.23 -19.55
N GLU A 466 -0.23 15.04 -20.57
CA GLU A 466 0.23 16.42 -20.64
C GLU A 466 -0.35 17.29 -19.50
N LEU A 467 -1.62 17.11 -19.16
CA LEU A 467 -2.24 17.81 -18.03
C LEU A 467 -1.54 17.45 -16.70
N TYR A 468 -1.22 16.18 -16.47
CA TYR A 468 -0.48 15.77 -15.28
C TYR A 468 0.97 16.28 -15.26
N ARG A 469 1.66 16.34 -16.41
CA ARG A 469 3.00 16.95 -16.49
C ARG A 469 2.98 18.41 -16.08
N ARG A 470 2.03 19.18 -16.61
CA ARG A 470 1.85 20.58 -16.23
C ARG A 470 1.56 20.73 -14.74
N ALA A 471 0.66 19.92 -14.19
CA ALA A 471 0.35 19.93 -12.76
C ALA A 471 1.58 19.62 -11.91
N GLN A 472 2.42 18.64 -12.31
CA GLN A 472 3.66 18.31 -11.57
C GLN A 472 4.65 19.48 -11.57
N ARG A 473 4.84 20.19 -12.69
CA ARG A 473 5.71 21.37 -12.73
C ARG A 473 5.31 22.39 -11.67
N LEU A 474 4.01 22.71 -11.59
CA LEU A 474 3.49 23.68 -10.62
C LEU A 474 3.62 23.17 -9.18
N ILE A 475 3.25 21.92 -8.91
CA ILE A 475 3.33 21.31 -7.57
C ILE A 475 4.78 21.30 -7.07
N VAL A 476 5.73 20.89 -7.90
CA VAL A 476 7.14 20.83 -7.50
C VAL A 476 7.70 22.24 -7.31
N GLU A 477 7.31 23.22 -8.17
CA GLU A 477 7.68 24.62 -8.00
C GLU A 477 7.13 25.22 -6.71
N ASP A 478 5.88 24.90 -6.34
CA ASP A 478 5.25 25.38 -5.10
C ASP A 478 5.77 24.69 -3.84
N ALA A 479 6.43 23.54 -4.01
CA ALA A 479 7.12 22.78 -2.97
C ALA A 479 6.26 22.49 -1.71
N PRO A 480 5.02 21.99 -1.82
CA PRO A 480 4.22 21.65 -0.62
C PRO A 480 4.82 20.51 0.17
N TRP A 481 5.76 19.76 -0.43
CA TRP A 481 6.46 18.63 0.15
C TRP A 481 7.96 18.68 -0.12
N ILE A 482 8.73 18.02 0.76
CA ILE A 482 10.01 17.44 0.39
C ILE A 482 9.69 16.03 -0.10
N PHE A 483 9.83 15.77 -1.40
CA PHE A 483 9.76 14.42 -1.96
C PHE A 483 11.07 13.72 -1.61
N VAL A 484 11.02 12.65 -0.82
CA VAL A 484 12.24 12.01 -0.28
C VAL A 484 12.70 10.89 -1.19
N ASP A 485 11.89 9.84 -1.32
CA ASP A 485 12.22 8.71 -2.19
C ASP A 485 10.98 8.05 -2.78
N HIS A 486 11.21 7.26 -3.84
CA HIS A 486 10.29 6.23 -4.31
C HIS A 486 10.82 4.88 -3.87
N GLU A 487 9.96 4.07 -3.26
CA GLU A 487 10.31 2.76 -2.72
C GLU A 487 10.76 1.79 -3.82
N VAL A 488 11.84 1.05 -3.58
CA VAL A 488 12.12 -0.21 -4.24
C VAL A 488 11.65 -1.33 -3.32
N GLN A 489 10.59 -2.01 -3.72
CA GLN A 489 10.07 -3.16 -2.97
C GLN A 489 11.09 -4.29 -2.95
N VAL A 490 11.28 -4.88 -1.78
CA VAL A 490 12.19 -6.00 -1.59
C VAL A 490 11.46 -7.13 -0.89
N VAL A 491 11.47 -8.31 -1.52
CA VAL A 491 10.91 -9.55 -1.00
C VAL A 491 12.00 -10.61 -1.04
N ALA A 492 12.12 -11.42 -0.02
CA ALA A 492 13.02 -12.57 -0.04
C ALA A 492 12.23 -13.87 0.03
N THR A 493 12.63 -14.82 -0.81
CA THR A 493 12.08 -16.19 -0.84
C THR A 493 13.17 -17.20 -0.61
N ARG A 494 12.82 -18.38 -0.10
CA ARG A 494 13.70 -19.54 -0.18
C ARG A 494 13.86 -19.95 -1.64
N SER A 495 15.05 -20.35 -2.06
CA SER A 495 15.33 -20.73 -3.45
C SER A 495 14.58 -22.00 -3.89
N ALA A 496 14.11 -22.83 -2.92
CA ALA A 496 13.20 -23.94 -3.17
C ALA A 496 11.80 -23.49 -3.62
N VAL A 497 11.45 -22.22 -3.44
CA VAL A 497 10.18 -21.65 -3.91
C VAL A 497 10.37 -21.15 -5.34
N LYS A 498 9.53 -21.63 -6.24
CA LYS A 498 9.50 -21.23 -7.67
C LYS A 498 8.21 -20.51 -8.01
N GLY A 499 8.21 -19.78 -9.13
CA GLY A 499 7.03 -19.12 -9.67
C GLY A 499 6.60 -17.85 -8.97
N PHE A 500 7.36 -17.36 -7.98
CA PHE A 500 7.09 -16.05 -7.36
C PHE A 500 7.39 -14.91 -8.35
N LYS A 501 6.48 -13.94 -8.43
CA LYS A 501 6.65 -12.70 -9.19
C LYS A 501 6.23 -11.52 -8.33
N LEU A 502 7.08 -10.51 -8.23
CA LEU A 502 6.79 -9.30 -7.49
C LEU A 502 6.03 -8.30 -8.38
N HIS A 503 4.82 -7.93 -7.98
CA HIS A 503 3.99 -6.96 -8.68
C HIS A 503 4.33 -5.51 -8.22
N PRO A 504 4.30 -4.49 -9.10
CA PRO A 504 4.66 -3.11 -8.72
C PRO A 504 3.79 -2.51 -7.60
N SER A 505 2.53 -2.94 -7.49
CA SER A 505 1.58 -2.42 -6.49
C SER A 505 1.90 -2.80 -5.03
N GLY A 506 2.74 -3.81 -4.79
CA GLY A 506 3.12 -4.28 -3.46
C GLY A 506 2.04 -5.05 -2.68
N PHE A 507 0.77 -4.99 -3.08
CA PHE A 507 -0.29 -5.80 -2.48
C PHE A 507 -0.53 -7.12 -3.21
N ASP A 508 -0.22 -7.19 -4.50
CA ASP A 508 -0.38 -8.39 -5.31
C ASP A 508 0.92 -9.20 -5.28
N LEU A 509 0.98 -10.18 -4.41
CA LEU A 509 2.18 -10.99 -4.21
C LEU A 509 2.30 -12.16 -5.20
N ARG A 510 1.28 -12.44 -6.00
CA ARG A 510 1.25 -13.60 -6.93
C ARG A 510 1.64 -14.94 -6.28
N VAL A 511 1.35 -15.09 -5.00
CA VAL A 511 1.66 -16.32 -4.24
C VAL A 511 0.92 -17.55 -4.76
N GLU A 512 -0.18 -17.34 -5.46
CA GLU A 512 -0.97 -18.40 -6.09
C GLU A 512 -0.21 -19.15 -7.21
N GLN A 513 0.88 -18.60 -7.73
CA GLN A 513 1.72 -19.23 -8.74
C GLN A 513 2.91 -19.99 -8.15
N MET A 514 3.14 -19.84 -6.85
CA MET A 514 4.30 -20.44 -6.18
C MET A 514 4.18 -21.97 -6.10
N THR A 515 5.32 -22.63 -6.22
CA THR A 515 5.48 -24.05 -5.94
C THR A 515 6.70 -24.24 -5.03
N ARG A 516 6.70 -25.30 -4.24
CA ARG A 516 7.82 -25.67 -3.38
C ARG A 516 8.44 -26.98 -3.91
N GLU A 517 9.73 -26.92 -4.27
CA GLU A 517 10.51 -28.06 -4.73
C GLU A 517 11.19 -28.80 -3.58
#